data_7df1c8c3ebf07ba72a40965c4a5e4f2d
#
_entry.id   7df1c8c3ebf07ba72a40965c4a5e4f2d
#
_cell.length_a   1.000
_cell.length_b   1.000
_cell.length_c   1.000
_cell.angle_alpha   90.00
_cell.angle_beta   90.00
_cell.angle_gamma   90.00
#
_symmetry.space_group_name_H-M   'P 1'
#
loop_
_entity.id
_entity.type
_entity.pdbx_description
1 polymer ?
#
loop_
_entity_poly.entity_id
_entity_poly.type
_entity_poly.pdbx_seq_one_letter_code
_entity_poly.pdbx_strand_id
1 'polypeptide(L)'
;MPETVRDNKMVELLNEAYGKEQQLTAALELHLQTTTRPDYQKRLTDHLKETKAHARAVSKRIKQLGGTPAQVSLPGPEGVSKAAQGMQDTLAKAKAAVQGPLDTVRGSGEQERMVRNARTEFEEEAHEIAAYTVIDSVATAVGDKETAQLARGILQEEERMQKYLGDLLRDLSVDMAHDEIPVSEIDGPAARRSSPRKKPAAAR
;
A
#
# COMPACT_ATOMS: atom_id res chain seq x y z
N MET A 1 16.39 -16.32 -21.89
CA MET A 1 17.48 -15.87 -20.98
C MET A 1 17.90 -14.49 -21.44
N PRO A 2 18.08 -13.54 -20.49
CA PRO A 2 18.63 -12.22 -20.84
C PRO A 2 20.01 -12.35 -21.50
N GLU A 3 20.26 -11.56 -22.53
CA GLU A 3 21.47 -11.70 -23.36
C GLU A 3 22.69 -10.97 -22.75
N THR A 4 22.45 -9.99 -21.89
CA THR A 4 23.52 -9.15 -21.33
C THR A 4 23.48 -9.09 -19.80
N VAL A 5 24.60 -8.72 -19.16
CA VAL A 5 24.67 -8.47 -17.71
C VAL A 5 23.70 -7.35 -17.32
N ARG A 6 23.57 -6.31 -18.18
CA ARG A 6 22.60 -5.22 -18.02
C ARG A 6 21.17 -5.76 -17.92
N ASP A 7 20.76 -6.56 -18.91
CA ASP A 7 19.39 -7.10 -18.97
C ASP A 7 19.12 -8.04 -17.82
N ASN A 8 20.11 -8.86 -17.41
CA ASN A 8 20.02 -9.70 -16.22
C ASN A 8 19.72 -8.85 -14.95
N LYS A 9 20.46 -7.72 -14.76
CA LYS A 9 20.26 -6.85 -13.60
C LYS A 9 18.90 -6.16 -13.64
N MET A 10 18.45 -5.71 -14.81
CA MET A 10 17.12 -5.13 -14.96
C MET A 10 16.02 -6.14 -14.66
N VAL A 11 16.16 -7.38 -15.15
CA VAL A 11 15.20 -8.46 -14.87
C VAL A 11 15.14 -8.80 -13.38
N GLU A 12 16.27 -8.79 -12.69
CA GLU A 12 16.31 -8.96 -11.22
C GLU A 12 15.48 -7.89 -10.50
N LEU A 13 15.78 -6.61 -10.74
CA LEU A 13 15.08 -5.49 -10.10
C LEU A 13 13.58 -5.47 -10.44
N LEU A 14 13.24 -5.71 -11.71
CA LEU A 14 11.85 -5.77 -12.15
C LEU A 14 11.09 -6.97 -11.53
N ASN A 15 11.74 -8.09 -11.28
CA ASN A 15 11.11 -9.22 -10.60
C ASN A 15 10.85 -8.95 -9.11
N GLU A 16 11.71 -8.20 -8.44
CA GLU A 16 11.46 -7.73 -7.08
C GLU A 16 10.22 -6.83 -7.04
N ALA A 17 10.14 -5.83 -7.94
CA ALA A 17 8.98 -4.95 -8.05
C ALA A 17 7.71 -5.75 -8.41
N TYR A 18 7.78 -6.67 -9.38
CA TYR A 18 6.66 -7.52 -9.77
C TYR A 18 6.10 -8.34 -8.60
N GLY A 19 6.98 -8.86 -7.75
CA GLY A 19 6.59 -9.57 -6.54
C GLY A 19 5.85 -8.69 -5.55
N LYS A 20 6.28 -7.43 -5.41
CA LYS A 20 5.63 -6.42 -4.56
C LYS A 20 4.23 -6.07 -5.07
N GLU A 21 4.08 -5.76 -6.35
CA GLU A 21 2.78 -5.50 -6.99
C GLU A 21 1.76 -6.63 -6.76
N GLN A 22 2.21 -7.87 -6.79
CA GLN A 22 1.33 -9.01 -6.50
C GLN A 22 0.94 -9.08 -5.02
N GLN A 23 1.86 -8.79 -4.10
CA GLN A 23 1.59 -8.74 -2.67
C GLN A 23 0.61 -7.62 -2.34
N LEU A 24 0.84 -6.41 -2.88
CA LEU A 24 -0.04 -5.27 -2.70
C LEU A 24 -1.43 -5.54 -3.29
N THR A 25 -1.52 -6.15 -4.47
CA THR A 25 -2.82 -6.58 -5.05
C THR A 25 -3.62 -7.40 -4.05
N ALA A 26 -3.01 -8.41 -3.40
CA ALA A 26 -3.69 -9.26 -2.44
C ALA A 26 -4.06 -8.51 -1.13
N ALA A 27 -3.20 -7.60 -0.68
CA ALA A 27 -3.47 -6.76 0.50
C ALA A 27 -4.64 -5.79 0.24
N LEU A 28 -4.66 -5.11 -0.90
CA LEU A 28 -5.74 -4.19 -1.28
C LEU A 28 -7.09 -4.91 -1.41
N GLU A 29 -7.13 -6.12 -1.95
CA GLU A 29 -8.35 -6.93 -2.03
C GLU A 29 -8.91 -7.25 -0.63
N LEU A 30 -8.05 -7.49 0.35
CA LEU A 30 -8.44 -7.74 1.73
C LEU A 30 -8.88 -6.43 2.43
N HIS A 31 -8.14 -5.34 2.25
CA HIS A 31 -8.47 -4.05 2.86
C HIS A 31 -9.81 -3.49 2.34
N LEU A 32 -10.11 -3.69 1.06
CA LEU A 32 -11.42 -3.34 0.48
C LEU A 32 -12.59 -4.02 1.19
N GLN A 33 -12.43 -5.26 1.68
CA GLN A 33 -13.49 -5.99 2.39
C GLN A 33 -13.77 -5.42 3.79
N THR A 34 -12.81 -4.70 4.37
CA THR A 34 -12.86 -4.18 5.74
C THR A 34 -12.98 -2.66 5.81
N THR A 35 -12.89 -1.97 4.66
CA THR A 35 -12.99 -0.52 4.56
C THR A 35 -14.45 -0.11 4.44
N THR A 36 -14.92 0.73 5.36
CA THR A 36 -16.31 1.20 5.43
C THR A 36 -16.50 2.64 4.96
N ARG A 37 -15.42 3.44 4.93
CA ARG A 37 -15.43 4.83 4.46
C ARG A 37 -15.51 4.88 2.92
N PRO A 38 -16.57 5.47 2.31
CA PRO A 38 -16.82 5.34 0.87
C PRO A 38 -15.75 5.98 -0.03
N ASP A 39 -15.19 7.13 0.35
CA ASP A 39 -14.13 7.81 -0.39
C ASP A 39 -12.83 7.02 -0.38
N TYR A 40 -12.48 6.46 0.76
CA TYR A 40 -11.33 5.56 0.91
C TYR A 40 -11.52 4.27 0.11
N GLN A 41 -12.68 3.62 0.24
CA GLN A 41 -13.01 2.41 -0.54
C GLN A 41 -12.94 2.65 -2.04
N LYS A 42 -13.44 3.82 -2.51
CA LYS A 42 -13.32 4.20 -3.91
C LYS A 42 -11.86 4.33 -4.34
N ARG A 43 -11.03 5.04 -3.56
CA ARG A 43 -9.61 5.24 -3.90
C ARG A 43 -8.85 3.91 -3.92
N LEU A 44 -9.09 3.01 -2.94
CA LEU A 44 -8.52 1.66 -2.94
C LEU A 44 -8.93 0.85 -4.17
N THR A 45 -10.19 0.95 -4.59
CA THR A 45 -10.69 0.28 -5.80
C THR A 45 -9.96 0.75 -7.05
N ASP A 46 -9.70 2.05 -7.15
CA ASP A 46 -8.99 2.62 -8.29
C ASP A 46 -7.50 2.26 -8.23
N HIS A 47 -6.87 2.33 -7.05
CA HIS A 47 -5.48 1.93 -6.86
C HIS A 47 -5.26 0.43 -7.12
N LEU A 48 -6.17 -0.45 -6.73
CA LEU A 48 -6.11 -1.87 -7.08
C LEU A 48 -6.06 -2.11 -8.61
N LYS A 49 -6.74 -1.27 -9.40
CA LYS A 49 -6.66 -1.34 -10.87
C LYS A 49 -5.29 -0.86 -11.37
N GLU A 50 -4.76 0.22 -10.77
CA GLU A 50 -3.42 0.77 -11.05
C GLU A 50 -2.37 -0.32 -10.78
N THR A 51 -2.30 -0.88 -9.56
CA THR A 51 -1.40 -1.96 -9.14
C THR A 51 -1.45 -3.18 -10.07
N LYS A 52 -2.66 -3.64 -10.45
CA LYS A 52 -2.81 -4.72 -11.43
C LYS A 52 -2.31 -4.34 -12.83
N ALA A 53 -2.36 -3.07 -13.22
CA ALA A 53 -1.79 -2.60 -14.48
C ALA A 53 -0.27 -2.54 -14.40
N HIS A 54 0.30 -2.08 -13.29
CA HIS A 54 1.74 -2.07 -13.01
C HIS A 54 2.31 -3.49 -13.12
N ALA A 55 1.73 -4.45 -12.40
CA ALA A 55 2.15 -5.87 -12.47
C ALA A 55 2.18 -6.40 -13.91
N ARG A 56 1.16 -6.09 -14.72
CA ARG A 56 1.13 -6.50 -16.14
C ARG A 56 2.22 -5.84 -16.97
N ALA A 57 2.45 -4.53 -16.76
CA ALA A 57 3.45 -3.77 -17.50
C ALA A 57 4.88 -4.22 -17.14
N VAL A 58 5.16 -4.43 -15.86
CA VAL A 58 6.44 -4.96 -15.37
C VAL A 58 6.69 -6.37 -15.89
N SER A 59 5.70 -7.25 -15.81
CA SER A 59 5.75 -8.61 -16.36
C SER A 59 6.07 -8.61 -17.88
N LYS A 60 5.43 -7.70 -18.63
CA LYS A 60 5.71 -7.53 -20.06
C LYS A 60 7.16 -7.09 -20.28
N ARG A 61 7.66 -6.13 -19.50
CA ARG A 61 9.03 -5.63 -19.63
C ARG A 61 10.06 -6.69 -19.31
N ILE A 62 9.86 -7.49 -18.26
CA ILE A 62 10.73 -8.65 -17.94
C ILE A 62 10.86 -9.59 -19.16
N LYS A 63 9.74 -9.92 -19.79
CA LYS A 63 9.73 -10.80 -20.99
C LYS A 63 10.48 -10.17 -22.18
N GLN A 64 10.33 -8.86 -22.39
CA GLN A 64 11.05 -8.13 -23.44
C GLN A 64 12.58 -8.17 -23.26
N LEU A 65 13.04 -8.18 -21.99
CA LEU A 65 14.44 -8.33 -21.64
C LEU A 65 14.92 -9.78 -21.64
N GLY A 66 14.09 -10.74 -22.13
CA GLY A 66 14.42 -12.15 -22.17
C GLY A 66 14.32 -12.87 -20.82
N GLY A 67 13.78 -12.20 -19.78
CA GLY A 67 13.56 -12.79 -18.47
C GLY A 67 12.23 -13.52 -18.35
N THR A 68 12.05 -14.17 -17.21
CA THR A 68 10.79 -14.82 -16.82
C THR A 68 10.24 -14.10 -15.58
N PRO A 69 8.99 -13.60 -15.61
CA PRO A 69 8.37 -13.03 -14.43
C PRO A 69 8.30 -14.06 -13.31
N ALA A 70 8.76 -13.68 -12.12
CA ALA A 70 8.69 -14.53 -10.95
C ALA A 70 7.22 -14.81 -10.61
N GLN A 71 6.85 -16.10 -10.54
CA GLN A 71 5.54 -16.46 -10.02
C GLN A 71 5.59 -16.37 -8.50
N VAL A 72 4.87 -15.42 -7.92
CA VAL A 72 4.57 -15.47 -6.49
C VAL A 72 3.53 -16.57 -6.32
N SER A 73 3.95 -17.74 -5.85
CA SER A 73 3.02 -18.78 -5.46
C SER A 73 2.24 -18.27 -4.25
N LEU A 74 1.02 -17.79 -4.47
CA LEU A 74 0.06 -17.66 -3.39
C LEU A 74 -0.12 -19.05 -2.79
N PRO A 75 -0.12 -19.21 -1.46
CA PRO A 75 -0.19 -20.53 -0.84
C PRO A 75 -1.51 -21.20 -1.18
N GLY A 76 -1.43 -22.18 -2.06
CA GLY A 76 -2.44 -23.20 -2.31
C GLY A 76 -2.00 -24.53 -1.66
N PRO A 77 -2.91 -25.51 -1.48
CA PRO A 77 -2.63 -26.71 -0.68
C PRO A 77 -1.57 -27.65 -1.29
N GLU A 78 -1.05 -27.43 -2.49
CA GLU A 78 -0.09 -28.34 -3.12
C GLU A 78 1.04 -27.60 -3.85
N GLY A 79 2.27 -27.85 -3.43
CA GLY A 79 3.47 -27.68 -4.25
C GLY A 79 4.40 -26.52 -3.95
N VAL A 80 5.28 -26.70 -2.96
CA VAL A 80 6.34 -25.74 -2.61
C VAL A 80 7.69 -26.17 -3.15
N SER A 81 8.30 -25.42 -4.06
CA SER A 81 9.72 -25.56 -4.41
C SER A 81 10.62 -24.74 -3.48
N LYS A 82 11.86 -25.20 -3.26
CA LYS A 82 12.82 -24.60 -2.30
C LYS A 82 13.17 -23.13 -2.57
N ALA A 83 13.02 -22.60 -3.78
CA ALA A 83 13.21 -21.18 -4.10
C ALA A 83 12.06 -20.31 -3.57
N ALA A 84 10.88 -20.90 -3.33
CA ALA A 84 9.72 -20.24 -2.78
C ALA A 84 9.75 -20.07 -1.24
N GLN A 85 10.64 -20.76 -0.53
CA GLN A 85 10.66 -20.73 0.95
C GLN A 85 11.06 -19.37 1.50
N GLY A 86 12.05 -18.69 0.91
CA GLY A 86 12.43 -17.33 1.35
C GLY A 86 11.36 -16.27 1.04
N MET A 87 10.64 -16.41 -0.09
CA MET A 87 9.52 -15.56 -0.45
C MET A 87 8.25 -15.91 0.35
N GLN A 88 8.05 -17.18 0.72
CA GLN A 88 6.96 -17.62 1.58
C GLN A 88 7.07 -17.07 3.00
N ASP A 89 8.28 -16.96 3.55
CA ASP A 89 8.49 -16.34 4.85
C ASP A 89 8.14 -14.85 4.84
N THR A 90 8.40 -14.16 3.73
CA THR A 90 8.03 -12.74 3.56
C THR A 90 6.53 -12.60 3.33
N LEU A 91 5.92 -13.46 2.50
CA LEU A 91 4.48 -13.49 2.26
C LEU A 91 3.69 -13.98 3.49
N ALA A 92 4.23 -14.97 4.23
CA ALA A 92 3.66 -15.44 5.50
C ALA A 92 3.76 -14.35 6.58
N LYS A 93 4.85 -13.58 6.60
CA LYS A 93 5.00 -12.41 7.48
C LYS A 93 4.06 -11.27 7.07
N ALA A 94 3.91 -10.99 5.76
CA ALA A 94 2.92 -10.03 5.26
C ALA A 94 1.49 -10.50 5.57
N LYS A 95 1.20 -11.79 5.34
CA LYS A 95 -0.10 -12.39 5.67
C LYS A 95 -0.35 -12.46 7.18
N ALA A 96 0.66 -12.76 7.98
CA ALA A 96 0.60 -12.72 9.44
C ALA A 96 0.53 -11.28 9.97
N ALA A 97 1.18 -10.32 9.32
CA ALA A 97 1.02 -8.90 9.64
C ALA A 97 -0.39 -8.38 9.32
N VAL A 98 -1.05 -8.93 8.29
CA VAL A 98 -2.43 -8.58 7.92
C VAL A 98 -3.46 -9.44 8.67
N GLN A 99 -3.20 -10.73 8.92
CA GLN A 99 -4.11 -11.66 9.61
C GLN A 99 -3.88 -11.76 11.11
N GLY A 100 -2.65 -11.60 11.59
CA GLY A 100 -2.33 -11.62 13.02
C GLY A 100 -3.11 -10.55 13.83
N PRO A 101 -3.30 -9.34 13.31
CA PRO A 101 -4.18 -8.34 13.92
C PRO A 101 -5.66 -8.66 13.85
N LEU A 102 -6.15 -9.45 12.88
CA LEU A 102 -7.58 -9.79 12.76
C LEU A 102 -8.07 -10.63 13.93
N ASP A 103 -7.22 -11.48 14.51
CA ASP A 103 -7.59 -12.29 15.68
C ASP A 103 -7.49 -11.52 17.01
N THR A 104 -6.68 -10.47 17.06
CA THR A 104 -6.59 -9.54 18.21
C THR A 104 -7.67 -8.46 18.21
N VAL A 105 -8.39 -8.30 17.09
CA VAL A 105 -9.35 -7.22 16.80
C VAL A 105 -10.72 -7.37 17.50
N ARG A 106 -10.90 -8.30 18.40
CA ARG A 106 -12.13 -8.36 19.21
C ARG A 106 -12.32 -7.18 20.19
N GLY A 107 -11.63 -6.07 19.99
CA GLY A 107 -11.72 -4.88 20.84
C GLY A 107 -11.34 -3.57 20.18
N SER A 108 -10.77 -3.57 18.97
CA SER A 108 -10.40 -2.31 18.29
C SER A 108 -11.60 -1.74 17.53
N GLY A 109 -11.87 -0.44 17.72
CA GLY A 109 -12.92 0.29 17.02
C GLY A 109 -12.77 0.28 15.51
N GLU A 110 -13.84 0.60 14.79
CA GLU A 110 -13.83 0.69 13.33
C GLU A 110 -12.80 1.70 12.82
N GLN A 111 -12.68 2.84 13.49
CA GLN A 111 -11.72 3.89 13.15
C GLN A 111 -10.27 3.42 13.34
N GLU A 112 -9.96 2.76 14.45
CA GLU A 112 -8.63 2.20 14.70
C GLU A 112 -8.22 1.20 13.61
N ARG A 113 -9.15 0.36 13.14
CA ARG A 113 -8.91 -0.57 12.04
C ARG A 113 -8.59 0.16 10.74
N MET A 114 -9.32 1.22 10.39
CA MET A 114 -9.07 2.02 9.20
C MET A 114 -7.72 2.75 9.27
N VAL A 115 -7.37 3.31 10.44
CA VAL A 115 -6.03 3.91 10.66
C VAL A 115 -4.93 2.87 10.43
N ARG A 116 -5.07 1.68 10.97
CA ARG A 116 -4.09 0.59 10.81
C ARG A 116 -3.92 0.16 9.36
N ASN A 117 -5.03 -0.03 8.63
CA ASN A 117 -5.00 -0.39 7.22
C ASN A 117 -4.32 0.70 6.39
N ALA A 118 -4.75 1.96 6.55
CA ALA A 118 -4.18 3.10 5.83
C ALA A 118 -2.68 3.29 6.13
N ARG A 119 -2.24 3.02 7.37
CA ARG A 119 -0.82 3.07 7.74
C ARG A 119 -0.04 1.96 7.04
N THR A 120 -0.55 0.73 7.02
CA THR A 120 0.10 -0.38 6.31
C THR A 120 0.24 -0.07 4.82
N GLU A 121 -0.80 0.44 4.18
CA GLU A 121 -0.74 0.83 2.77
C GLU A 121 0.27 1.95 2.55
N PHE A 122 0.30 2.98 3.39
CA PHE A 122 1.29 4.06 3.30
C PHE A 122 2.74 3.55 3.38
N GLU A 123 3.00 2.54 4.21
CA GLU A 123 4.30 1.88 4.33
C GLU A 123 4.63 1.08 3.05
N GLU A 124 3.66 0.40 2.46
CA GLU A 124 3.86 -0.34 1.20
C GLU A 124 4.12 0.61 0.01
N GLU A 125 3.39 1.73 -0.12
CA GLU A 125 3.68 2.75 -1.11
C GLU A 125 5.12 3.29 -1.00
N ALA A 126 5.61 3.52 0.23
CA ALA A 126 6.98 3.97 0.43
C ALA A 126 8.01 2.93 -0.06
N HIS A 127 7.73 1.64 0.09
CA HIS A 127 8.57 0.58 -0.46
C HIS A 127 8.54 0.56 -1.99
N GLU A 128 7.38 0.74 -2.62
CA GLU A 128 7.26 0.77 -4.07
C GLU A 128 7.91 2.00 -4.68
N ILE A 129 7.75 3.18 -4.07
CA ILE A 129 8.46 4.40 -4.45
C ILE A 129 9.97 4.19 -4.42
N ALA A 130 10.50 3.56 -3.36
CA ALA A 130 11.92 3.26 -3.28
C ALA A 130 12.37 2.29 -4.38
N ALA A 131 11.61 1.23 -4.64
CA ALA A 131 11.92 0.23 -5.66
C ALA A 131 11.93 0.86 -7.07
N TYR A 132 10.89 1.61 -7.44
CA TYR A 132 10.84 2.25 -8.75
C TYR A 132 11.83 3.40 -8.92
N THR A 133 12.21 4.09 -7.84
CA THR A 133 13.33 5.06 -7.86
C THR A 133 14.64 4.36 -8.21
N VAL A 134 14.92 3.19 -7.63
CA VAL A 134 16.11 2.39 -7.95
C VAL A 134 16.07 1.92 -9.42
N ILE A 135 14.93 1.38 -9.86
CA ILE A 135 14.76 0.90 -11.23
C ILE A 135 14.98 2.03 -12.25
N ASP A 136 14.35 3.21 -12.06
CA ASP A 136 14.54 4.36 -12.93
C ASP A 136 16.02 4.81 -12.97
N SER A 137 16.65 4.92 -11.81
CA SER A 137 18.03 5.36 -11.69
C SER A 137 18.99 4.42 -12.43
N VAL A 138 18.86 3.11 -12.20
CA VAL A 138 19.70 2.11 -12.85
C VAL A 138 19.43 2.05 -14.36
N ALA A 139 18.15 2.00 -14.75
CA ALA A 139 17.76 1.99 -16.18
C ALA A 139 18.28 3.22 -16.92
N THR A 140 18.19 4.40 -16.31
CA THR A 140 18.73 5.64 -16.86
C THR A 140 20.25 5.56 -17.00
N ALA A 141 20.97 5.09 -15.98
CA ALA A 141 22.42 4.99 -16.01
C ALA A 141 22.95 4.02 -17.06
N VAL A 142 22.21 2.95 -17.37
CA VAL A 142 22.59 1.95 -18.39
C VAL A 142 21.97 2.21 -19.77
N GLY A 143 21.20 3.29 -19.93
CA GLY A 143 20.59 3.68 -21.20
C GLY A 143 19.35 2.86 -21.60
N ASP A 144 18.72 2.16 -20.68
CA ASP A 144 17.46 1.44 -20.90
C ASP A 144 16.27 2.39 -20.76
N LYS A 145 16.00 3.14 -21.83
CA LYS A 145 14.97 4.18 -21.87
C LYS A 145 13.55 3.65 -21.61
N GLU A 146 13.25 2.45 -22.09
CA GLU A 146 11.92 1.85 -21.93
C GLU A 146 11.65 1.49 -20.47
N THR A 147 12.61 0.87 -19.79
CA THR A 147 12.48 0.55 -18.36
C THR A 147 12.44 1.82 -17.52
N ALA A 148 13.27 2.83 -17.81
CA ALA A 148 13.25 4.11 -17.12
C ALA A 148 11.90 4.83 -17.26
N GLN A 149 11.33 4.84 -18.47
CA GLN A 149 10.01 5.45 -18.71
C GLN A 149 8.89 4.70 -17.97
N LEU A 150 8.91 3.37 -17.99
CA LEU A 150 7.97 2.54 -17.24
C LEU A 150 8.04 2.85 -15.74
N ALA A 151 9.24 2.83 -15.17
CA ALA A 151 9.44 3.07 -13.75
C ALA A 151 8.96 4.46 -13.31
N ARG A 152 9.26 5.50 -14.09
CA ARG A 152 8.78 6.88 -13.81
C ARG A 152 7.27 7.01 -13.86
N GLY A 153 6.61 6.32 -14.78
CA GLY A 153 5.16 6.32 -14.88
C GLY A 153 4.52 5.75 -13.62
N ILE A 154 5.00 4.58 -13.20
CA ILE A 154 4.53 3.91 -11.97
C ILE A 154 4.86 4.78 -10.75
N LEU A 155 6.10 5.23 -10.61
CA LEU A 155 6.55 6.07 -9.48
C LEU A 155 5.62 7.26 -9.24
N GLN A 156 5.18 7.96 -10.29
CA GLN A 156 4.23 9.08 -10.17
C GLN A 156 2.85 8.65 -9.65
N GLU A 157 2.44 7.43 -9.92
CA GLU A 157 1.15 6.89 -9.44
C GLU A 157 1.24 6.53 -7.96
N GLU A 158 2.34 5.89 -7.52
CA GLU A 158 2.60 5.56 -6.13
C GLU A 158 2.79 6.80 -5.25
N GLU A 159 3.51 7.83 -5.73
CA GLU A 159 3.64 9.11 -5.03
C GLU A 159 2.28 9.80 -4.81
N ARG A 160 1.37 9.72 -5.79
CA ARG A 160 0.01 10.24 -5.65
C ARG A 160 -0.80 9.46 -4.61
N MET A 161 -0.66 8.13 -4.61
CA MET A 161 -1.34 7.28 -3.62
C MET A 161 -0.80 7.51 -2.23
N GLN A 162 0.53 7.54 -2.06
CA GLN A 162 1.17 7.84 -0.78
C GLN A 162 0.72 9.19 -0.21
N LYS A 163 0.66 10.23 -1.07
CA LYS A 163 0.15 11.54 -0.64
C LYS A 163 -1.29 11.46 -0.15
N TYR A 164 -2.16 10.77 -0.90
CA TYR A 164 -3.56 10.57 -0.50
C TYR A 164 -3.65 9.87 0.86
N LEU A 165 -2.91 8.79 1.06
CA LEU A 165 -2.88 8.04 2.32
C LEU A 165 -2.36 8.89 3.48
N GLY A 166 -1.35 9.73 3.24
CA GLY A 166 -0.84 10.65 4.24
C GLY A 166 -1.87 11.69 4.70
N ASP A 167 -2.70 12.18 3.79
CA ASP A 167 -3.80 13.08 4.13
C ASP A 167 -4.93 12.32 4.85
N LEU A 168 -5.32 11.14 4.33
CA LEU A 168 -6.32 10.27 4.93
C LEU A 168 -5.96 9.84 6.37
N LEU A 169 -4.69 9.50 6.62
CA LEU A 169 -4.22 9.12 7.96
C LEU A 169 -4.45 10.21 8.98
N ARG A 170 -4.28 11.49 8.61
CA ARG A 170 -4.56 12.62 9.51
C ARG A 170 -6.04 12.68 9.88
N ASP A 171 -6.91 12.53 8.88
CA ASP A 171 -8.36 12.58 9.08
C ASP A 171 -8.83 11.40 9.94
N LEU A 172 -8.43 10.18 9.60
CA LEU A 172 -8.78 8.96 10.33
C LEU A 172 -8.26 8.98 11.78
N SER A 173 -7.08 9.55 12.01
CA SER A 173 -6.51 9.65 13.36
C SER A 173 -7.30 10.64 14.23
N VAL A 174 -7.82 11.71 13.64
CA VAL A 174 -8.69 12.66 14.33
C VAL A 174 -10.04 12.02 14.64
N ASP A 175 -10.63 11.31 13.68
CA ASP A 175 -11.90 10.59 13.87
C ASP A 175 -11.76 9.53 14.96
N MET A 176 -10.67 8.75 14.97
CA MET A 176 -10.35 7.77 16.01
C MET A 176 -10.22 8.43 17.40
N ALA A 177 -9.53 9.57 17.49
CA ALA A 177 -9.37 10.28 18.75
C ALA A 177 -10.73 10.75 19.30
N HIS A 178 -11.64 11.20 18.42
CA HIS A 178 -12.98 11.63 18.84
C HIS A 178 -13.88 10.45 19.26
N ASP A 179 -13.68 9.27 18.72
CA ASP A 179 -14.43 8.08 19.08
C ASP A 179 -13.95 7.47 20.41
N GLU A 180 -12.65 7.53 20.68
CA GLU A 180 -12.04 6.80 21.81
C GLU A 180 -11.76 7.69 23.04
N ILE A 181 -11.57 9.00 22.84
CA ILE A 181 -11.24 9.92 23.93
C ILE A 181 -12.50 10.67 24.37
N PRO A 182 -12.88 10.60 25.64
CA PRO A 182 -14.01 11.40 26.16
C PRO A 182 -13.85 12.89 25.88
N VAL A 183 -14.91 13.55 25.48
CA VAL A 183 -14.89 15.00 25.14
C VAL A 183 -14.34 15.87 26.29
N SER A 184 -14.53 15.41 27.54
CA SER A 184 -14.01 16.08 28.74
C SER A 184 -12.47 16.05 28.84
N GLU A 185 -11.81 15.17 28.09
CA GLU A 185 -10.35 14.99 28.08
C GLU A 185 -9.70 15.56 26.80
N ILE A 186 -10.52 16.10 25.88
CA ILE A 186 -10.02 16.71 24.64
C ILE A 186 -9.77 18.20 24.83
N ASP A 187 -8.50 18.58 25.02
CA ASP A 187 -8.04 19.97 25.06
C ASP A 187 -7.67 20.50 23.66
N GLY A 188 -8.66 20.82 22.83
CA GLY A 188 -8.38 21.27 21.46
C GLY A 188 -9.49 22.11 20.84
N PRO A 189 -9.32 22.56 19.59
CA PRO A 189 -10.34 23.35 18.87
C PRO A 189 -11.69 22.63 18.73
N ALA A 190 -11.71 21.30 18.76
CA ALA A 190 -12.91 20.48 18.70
C ALA A 190 -13.73 20.55 20.00
N ALA A 191 -13.09 20.60 21.18
CA ALA A 191 -13.77 20.74 22.46
C ALA A 191 -14.53 22.08 22.54
N ARG A 192 -14.05 23.11 21.86
CA ARG A 192 -14.70 24.45 21.81
C ARG A 192 -15.95 24.49 20.94
N ARG A 193 -16.16 23.55 20.02
CA ARG A 193 -17.36 23.46 19.16
C ARG A 193 -18.52 22.76 19.84
N SER A 194 -18.28 21.87 20.79
CA SER A 194 -19.30 21.09 21.50
C SER A 194 -19.83 21.78 22.76
N SER A 195 -19.22 22.87 23.21
CA SER A 195 -19.75 23.67 24.32
C SER A 195 -21.04 24.38 23.90
N PRO A 196 -22.21 24.15 24.53
CA PRO A 196 -23.44 24.85 24.20
C PRO A 196 -23.24 26.34 24.41
N ARG A 197 -23.44 27.11 23.34
CA ARG A 197 -23.37 28.58 23.38
C ARG A 197 -24.34 29.07 24.46
N LYS A 198 -23.83 29.52 25.60
CA LYS A 198 -24.66 30.17 26.66
C LYS A 198 -25.47 31.25 25.99
N LYS A 199 -26.79 31.11 25.94
CA LYS A 199 -27.70 32.19 25.55
C LYS A 199 -27.43 33.40 26.47
N PRO A 200 -27.29 34.64 25.94
CA PRO A 200 -27.19 35.81 26.77
C PRO A 200 -28.47 35.92 27.58
N ALA A 201 -28.33 36.13 28.91
CA ALA A 201 -29.44 36.37 29.79
C ALA A 201 -30.16 37.65 29.33
N ALA A 202 -31.46 37.54 29.08
CA ALA A 202 -32.29 38.68 28.77
C ALA A 202 -32.26 39.64 29.96
N ALA A 203 -31.75 40.86 29.74
CA ALA A 203 -31.86 41.94 30.72
C ALA A 203 -33.33 42.29 30.89
N ARG A 204 -33.77 42.31 32.13
CA ARG A 204 -35.05 42.91 32.54
C ARG A 204 -34.88 44.41 32.79
#